data_d26a516309e86ea02eda09c5ce3cf039
#
_entry.id   d26a516309e86ea02eda09c5ce3cf039
#
_cell.length_a   1.000
_cell.length_b   1.000
_cell.length_c   1.000
_cell.angle_alpha   90.00
_cell.angle_beta   90.00
_cell.angle_gamma   90.00
#
_symmetry.space_group_name_H-M   'P 1'
#
loop_
_entity.id
_entity.type
_entity.pdbx_description
1 polymer ?
#
loop_
_entity_poly.entity_id
_entity_poly.type
_entity_poly.pdbx_seq_one_letter_code
_entity_poly.pdbx_strand_id
1 'polypeptide(L)'
;MNKFKKIISALAVSIALLPLASCGSTSFYDEWKEAGAEIKEDNIFSVLSVDDVVNKRDAKETFVIFVGSSSKSGAVDAVSSIQAQADNLDYDGLVYFVNTKDILKSIPLKKEATTKLGIKEIDSSDLVVVCYKEGSVFFDTSSSDSDHYERFMINGSLSYNALATYVFDYYKVEK
;
A
#
# COMPACT_ATOMS: atom_id res chain seq x y z
N MET A 1 -39.66 23.68 -46.15
CA MET A 1 -39.64 23.63 -44.68
C MET A 1 -39.09 22.27 -44.26
N ASN A 2 -37.79 22.18 -44.10
CA ASN A 2 -37.12 20.91 -43.76
C ASN A 2 -36.68 20.93 -42.29
N LYS A 3 -37.27 20.03 -41.53
CA LYS A 3 -36.96 19.84 -40.12
C LYS A 3 -35.69 18.94 -40.02
N PHE A 4 -34.55 19.54 -39.64
CA PHE A 4 -33.35 18.80 -39.28
C PHE A 4 -33.55 18.12 -37.92
N LYS A 5 -33.65 16.80 -37.93
CA LYS A 5 -33.56 15.98 -36.72
C LYS A 5 -32.07 15.85 -36.34
N LYS A 6 -31.69 16.46 -35.21
CA LYS A 6 -30.40 16.22 -34.58
C LYS A 6 -30.41 14.84 -33.95
N ILE A 7 -29.61 13.92 -34.49
CA ILE A 7 -29.31 12.64 -33.90
C ILE A 7 -28.11 12.85 -32.94
N ILE A 8 -28.39 12.84 -31.66
CA ILE A 8 -27.35 12.82 -30.63
C ILE A 8 -26.96 11.34 -30.46
N SER A 9 -25.81 10.96 -31.01
CA SER A 9 -25.18 9.66 -30.73
C SER A 9 -24.53 9.73 -29.35
N ALA A 10 -25.18 9.13 -28.38
CA ALA A 10 -24.58 8.86 -27.09
C ALA A 10 -23.56 7.74 -27.26
N LEU A 11 -22.28 8.08 -27.24
CA LEU A 11 -21.18 7.13 -27.19
C LEU A 11 -21.10 6.61 -25.76
N ALA A 12 -21.73 5.46 -25.48
CA ALA A 12 -21.54 4.74 -24.22
C ALA A 12 -20.15 4.13 -24.23
N VAL A 13 -19.20 4.75 -23.54
CA VAL A 13 -17.91 4.14 -23.24
C VAL A 13 -18.17 3.09 -22.16
N SER A 14 -18.36 1.85 -22.57
CA SER A 14 -18.38 0.70 -21.71
C SER A 14 -16.96 0.46 -21.23
N ILE A 15 -16.60 0.95 -20.05
CA ILE A 15 -15.40 0.52 -19.34
C ILE A 15 -15.66 -0.92 -18.93
N ALA A 16 -15.17 -1.86 -19.72
CA ALA A 16 -15.12 -3.26 -19.34
C ALA A 16 -14.12 -3.37 -18.18
N LEU A 17 -14.64 -3.45 -16.95
CA LEU A 17 -13.92 -3.99 -15.81
C LEU A 17 -13.61 -5.45 -16.14
N LEU A 18 -12.47 -5.70 -16.78
CA LEU A 18 -11.94 -7.05 -16.89
C LEU A 18 -11.52 -7.45 -15.47
N PRO A 19 -12.13 -8.50 -14.89
CA PRO A 19 -11.54 -9.12 -13.73
C PRO A 19 -10.19 -9.67 -14.19
N LEU A 20 -9.09 -9.09 -13.68
CA LEU A 20 -7.78 -9.71 -13.77
C LEU A 20 -7.90 -11.03 -12.99
N ALA A 21 -8.28 -12.09 -13.71
CA ALA A 21 -8.18 -13.44 -13.21
C ALA A 21 -6.69 -13.72 -12.98
N SER A 22 -6.23 -13.45 -11.75
CA SER A 22 -4.93 -13.85 -11.25
C SER A 22 -4.91 -15.37 -11.24
N CYS A 23 -4.31 -15.94 -12.28
CA CYS A 23 -4.12 -17.38 -12.41
C CYS A 23 -3.12 -17.82 -11.33
N GLY A 24 -3.61 -18.44 -10.24
CA GLY A 24 -2.76 -19.22 -9.31
C GLY A 24 -2.01 -18.48 -8.22
N SER A 25 -2.30 -17.21 -7.93
CA SER A 25 -1.79 -16.54 -6.73
C SER A 25 -2.78 -16.68 -5.58
N THR A 26 -2.30 -17.16 -4.44
CA THR A 26 -3.00 -17.07 -3.15
C THR A 26 -3.42 -15.61 -2.93
N SER A 27 -4.67 -15.37 -2.50
CA SER A 27 -5.13 -14.02 -2.22
C SER A 27 -4.30 -13.40 -1.07
N PHE A 28 -4.28 -12.07 -0.97
CA PHE A 28 -3.62 -11.41 0.16
C PHE A 28 -4.19 -11.95 1.49
N TYR A 29 -5.50 -12.07 1.58
CA TYR A 29 -6.18 -12.60 2.76
C TYR A 29 -5.69 -14.01 3.11
N ASP A 30 -5.70 -14.95 2.16
CA ASP A 30 -5.31 -16.34 2.43
C ASP A 30 -3.85 -16.43 2.87
N GLU A 31 -2.93 -15.73 2.17
CA GLU A 31 -1.51 -15.74 2.50
C GLU A 31 -1.25 -15.21 3.93
N TRP A 32 -1.84 -14.08 4.28
CA TRP A 32 -1.60 -13.45 5.58
C TRP A 32 -2.36 -14.14 6.71
N LYS A 33 -3.53 -14.70 6.43
CA LYS A 33 -4.30 -15.50 7.39
C LYS A 33 -3.57 -16.79 7.73
N GLU A 34 -2.99 -17.47 6.74
CA GLU A 34 -2.14 -18.65 6.94
C GLU A 34 -0.90 -18.32 7.78
N ALA A 35 -0.34 -17.13 7.59
CA ALA A 35 0.79 -16.63 8.38
C ALA A 35 0.41 -16.23 9.82
N GLY A 36 -0.88 -16.17 10.16
CA GLY A 36 -1.39 -15.85 11.48
C GLY A 36 -1.87 -14.40 11.66
N ALA A 37 -1.99 -13.62 10.59
CA ALA A 37 -2.50 -12.26 10.68
C ALA A 37 -4.00 -12.24 11.06
N GLU A 38 -4.38 -11.27 11.89
CA GLU A 38 -5.77 -10.98 12.25
C GLU A 38 -6.36 -9.97 11.28
N ILE A 39 -6.77 -10.45 10.09
CA ILE A 39 -7.38 -9.65 9.03
C ILE A 39 -8.71 -10.24 8.57
N LYS A 40 -9.51 -9.44 7.89
CA LYS A 40 -10.80 -9.81 7.30
C LYS A 40 -10.62 -10.16 5.82
N GLU A 41 -11.59 -10.90 5.26
CA GLU A 41 -11.62 -11.20 3.84
C GLU A 41 -11.76 -9.91 2.99
N ASP A 42 -12.60 -8.97 3.46
CA ASP A 42 -12.79 -7.62 2.91
C ASP A 42 -11.81 -6.59 3.50
N ASN A 43 -10.54 -6.96 3.59
CA ASN A 43 -9.50 -6.09 4.16
C ASN A 43 -9.16 -4.89 3.27
N ILE A 44 -8.46 -3.92 3.87
CA ILE A 44 -8.07 -2.67 3.20
C ILE A 44 -6.87 -2.81 2.27
N PHE A 45 -6.21 -3.97 2.21
CA PHE A 45 -4.96 -4.14 1.49
C PHE A 45 -5.17 -4.52 0.02
N SER A 46 -4.43 -3.85 -0.86
CA SER A 46 -4.39 -4.13 -2.30
C SER A 46 -2.95 -4.33 -2.75
N VAL A 47 -2.64 -5.47 -3.34
CA VAL A 47 -1.27 -5.81 -3.75
C VAL A 47 -0.90 -5.08 -5.03
N LEU A 48 0.26 -4.43 -5.01
CA LEU A 48 0.89 -3.77 -6.16
C LEU A 48 2.26 -4.38 -6.45
N SER A 49 2.64 -4.36 -7.72
CA SER A 49 4.05 -4.52 -8.10
C SER A 49 4.85 -3.23 -7.85
N VAL A 50 6.17 -3.32 -7.83
CA VAL A 50 7.04 -2.14 -7.75
C VAL A 50 6.80 -1.17 -8.91
N ASP A 51 6.55 -1.71 -10.12
CA ASP A 51 6.31 -0.90 -11.30
C ASP A 51 4.93 -0.18 -11.23
N ASP A 52 3.91 -0.81 -10.62
CA ASP A 52 2.63 -0.14 -10.37
C ASP A 52 2.80 1.06 -9.41
N VAL A 53 3.65 0.91 -8.38
CA VAL A 53 3.98 2.03 -7.48
C VAL A 53 4.69 3.15 -8.24
N VAL A 54 5.64 2.84 -9.13
CA VAL A 54 6.29 3.84 -9.98
C VAL A 54 5.26 4.57 -10.84
N ASN A 55 4.34 3.86 -11.49
CA ASN A 55 3.29 4.46 -12.31
C ASN A 55 2.41 5.43 -11.50
N LYS A 56 2.04 5.08 -10.27
CA LYS A 56 1.27 5.96 -9.37
C LYS A 56 2.06 7.21 -8.97
N ARG A 57 3.36 7.06 -8.72
CA ARG A 57 4.25 8.20 -8.44
C ARG A 57 4.37 9.13 -9.63
N ASP A 58 4.54 8.59 -10.83
CA ASP A 58 4.65 9.38 -12.07
C ASP A 58 3.33 10.10 -12.39
N ALA A 59 2.20 9.50 -12.02
CA ALA A 59 0.88 10.13 -12.07
C ALA A 59 0.64 11.17 -10.95
N LYS A 60 1.61 11.39 -10.05
CA LYS A 60 1.56 12.31 -8.91
C LYS A 60 0.42 12.02 -7.93
N GLU A 61 0.09 10.76 -7.78
CA GLU A 61 -0.92 10.34 -6.80
C GLU A 61 -0.41 10.51 -5.35
N THR A 62 -1.36 10.70 -4.45
CA THR A 62 -1.14 10.66 -2.99
C THR A 62 -1.67 9.33 -2.48
N PHE A 63 -0.79 8.50 -1.87
CA PHE A 63 -1.14 7.14 -1.44
C PHE A 63 -0.14 6.58 -0.43
N VAL A 64 -0.52 5.48 0.23
CA VAL A 64 0.32 4.73 1.16
C VAL A 64 0.63 3.36 0.59
N ILE A 65 1.87 2.91 0.76
CA ILE A 65 2.23 1.51 0.57
C ILE A 65 2.83 0.92 1.84
N PHE A 66 2.57 -0.37 2.04
CA PHE A 66 3.30 -1.22 2.96
C PHE A 66 4.18 -2.17 2.17
N VAL A 67 5.42 -2.31 2.58
CA VAL A 67 6.44 -3.13 1.90
C VAL A 67 6.92 -4.18 2.88
N GLY A 68 6.65 -5.46 2.61
CA GLY A 68 6.98 -6.53 3.55
C GLY A 68 6.65 -7.92 3.02
N SER A 69 6.72 -8.91 3.91
CA SER A 69 6.43 -10.31 3.60
C SER A 69 5.76 -11.01 4.77
N SER A 70 4.77 -11.84 4.47
CA SER A 70 4.07 -12.72 5.41
C SER A 70 5.00 -13.75 6.12
N SER A 71 6.19 -13.98 5.57
CA SER A 71 7.20 -14.85 6.19
C SER A 71 7.89 -14.24 7.42
N LYS A 72 7.56 -13.01 7.81
CA LYS A 72 8.15 -12.26 8.91
C LYS A 72 7.11 -11.97 9.98
N SER A 73 7.36 -12.44 11.22
CA SER A 73 6.41 -12.27 12.32
C SER A 73 6.09 -10.80 12.63
N GLY A 74 7.11 -9.93 12.62
CA GLY A 74 6.88 -8.49 12.82
C GLY A 74 5.99 -7.86 11.76
N ALA A 75 6.07 -8.31 10.49
CA ALA A 75 5.18 -7.86 9.44
C ALA A 75 3.75 -8.39 9.62
N VAL A 76 3.59 -9.63 10.12
CA VAL A 76 2.27 -10.23 10.42
C VAL A 76 1.56 -9.45 11.52
N ASP A 77 2.27 -9.14 12.61
CA ASP A 77 1.74 -8.34 13.73
C ASP A 77 1.38 -6.92 13.28
N ALA A 78 2.22 -6.34 12.41
CA ALA A 78 1.99 -5.02 11.85
C ALA A 78 0.72 -4.96 10.98
N VAL A 79 0.55 -5.91 10.06
CA VAL A 79 -0.64 -5.99 9.20
C VAL A 79 -1.91 -6.14 10.03
N SER A 80 -1.89 -6.99 11.07
CA SER A 80 -3.00 -7.15 12.01
C SER A 80 -3.34 -5.83 12.72
N SER A 81 -2.31 -5.15 13.23
CA SER A 81 -2.47 -3.87 13.94
C SER A 81 -3.02 -2.77 13.04
N ILE A 82 -2.55 -2.72 11.79
CA ILE A 82 -3.00 -1.72 10.79
C ILE A 82 -4.46 -1.97 10.42
N GLN A 83 -4.86 -3.23 10.19
CA GLN A 83 -6.25 -3.56 9.91
C GLN A 83 -7.16 -3.18 11.08
N ALA A 84 -6.78 -3.55 12.31
CA ALA A 84 -7.54 -3.21 13.50
C ALA A 84 -7.70 -1.69 13.68
N GLN A 85 -6.65 -0.92 13.38
CA GLN A 85 -6.69 0.53 13.48
C GLN A 85 -7.54 1.17 12.38
N ALA A 86 -7.51 0.62 11.16
CA ALA A 86 -8.40 1.05 10.08
C ALA A 86 -9.87 0.85 10.46
N ASP A 87 -10.20 -0.31 11.03
CA ASP A 87 -11.54 -0.59 11.53
C ASP A 87 -11.96 0.39 12.63
N ASN A 88 -11.07 0.69 13.57
CA ASN A 88 -11.36 1.63 14.68
C ASN A 88 -11.58 3.08 14.19
N LEU A 89 -10.98 3.46 13.08
CA LEU A 89 -11.07 4.80 12.51
C LEU A 89 -12.11 4.92 11.39
N ASP A 90 -12.87 3.86 11.12
CA ASP A 90 -13.78 3.78 9.96
C ASP A 90 -13.09 4.19 8.65
N TYR A 91 -11.84 3.73 8.45
CA TYR A 91 -11.09 4.02 7.25
C TYR A 91 -11.61 3.20 6.08
N ASP A 92 -12.13 3.90 5.05
CA ASP A 92 -12.74 3.31 3.85
C ASP A 92 -11.83 3.32 2.61
N GLY A 93 -10.58 3.76 2.77
CA GLY A 93 -9.59 3.81 1.71
C GLY A 93 -8.86 2.48 1.50
N LEU A 94 -8.07 2.42 0.42
CA LEU A 94 -7.17 1.31 0.16
C LEU A 94 -5.77 1.62 0.68
N VAL A 95 -5.13 0.60 1.21
CA VAL A 95 -3.72 0.59 1.55
C VAL A 95 -3.02 -0.37 0.59
N TYR A 96 -2.05 0.14 -0.16
CA TYR A 96 -1.33 -0.68 -1.11
C TYR A 96 -0.21 -1.46 -0.43
N PHE A 97 0.01 -2.69 -0.89
CA PHE A 97 1.00 -3.60 -0.35
C PHE A 97 1.96 -4.10 -1.43
N VAL A 98 3.26 -4.03 -1.18
CA VAL A 98 4.31 -4.59 -2.04
C VAL A 98 4.92 -5.80 -1.33
N ASN A 99 4.73 -6.99 -1.90
CA ASN A 99 5.29 -8.22 -1.35
C ASN A 99 6.79 -8.31 -1.65
N THR A 100 7.61 -8.48 -0.61
CA THR A 100 9.07 -8.53 -0.73
C THR A 100 9.63 -9.94 -0.92
N LYS A 101 8.81 -10.97 -0.91
CA LYS A 101 9.24 -12.38 -0.96
C LYS A 101 10.20 -12.67 -2.09
N ASP A 102 9.95 -12.12 -3.28
CA ASP A 102 10.81 -12.30 -4.45
C ASP A 102 11.93 -11.26 -4.51
N ILE A 103 11.67 -10.05 -4.05
CA ILE A 103 12.62 -8.93 -4.03
C ILE A 103 13.84 -9.28 -3.15
N LEU A 104 13.60 -9.88 -2.01
CA LEU A 104 14.66 -10.21 -1.03
C LEU A 104 15.49 -11.43 -1.43
N LYS A 105 15.18 -12.14 -2.52
CA LYS A 105 15.95 -13.28 -3.00
C LYS A 105 17.34 -12.90 -3.50
N SER A 106 17.56 -11.65 -3.91
CA SER A 106 18.86 -11.20 -4.39
C SER A 106 19.14 -9.73 -4.07
N ILE A 107 20.43 -9.41 -3.84
CA ILE A 107 20.87 -8.03 -3.59
C ILE A 107 20.54 -7.08 -4.78
N PRO A 108 20.74 -7.45 -6.05
CA PRO A 108 20.36 -6.60 -7.17
C PRO A 108 18.88 -6.25 -7.19
N LEU A 109 17.97 -7.21 -6.96
CA LEU A 109 16.53 -6.96 -6.93
C LEU A 109 16.14 -6.06 -5.76
N LYS A 110 16.73 -6.29 -4.58
CA LYS A 110 16.52 -5.42 -3.41
C LYS A 110 16.93 -3.98 -3.73
N LYS A 111 18.10 -3.77 -4.31
CA LYS A 111 18.61 -2.44 -4.66
C LYS A 111 17.73 -1.75 -5.71
N GLU A 112 17.32 -2.49 -6.75
CA GLU A 112 16.45 -1.96 -7.79
C GLU A 112 15.10 -1.51 -7.20
N ALA A 113 14.45 -2.37 -6.42
CA ALA A 113 13.18 -2.05 -5.78
C ALA A 113 13.30 -0.85 -4.84
N THR A 114 14.34 -0.80 -4.00
CA THR A 114 14.61 0.32 -3.09
C THR A 114 14.73 1.64 -3.86
N THR A 115 15.47 1.63 -4.98
CA THR A 115 15.63 2.81 -5.85
C THR A 115 14.30 3.22 -6.49
N LYS A 116 13.56 2.27 -7.05
CA LYS A 116 12.26 2.53 -7.69
C LYS A 116 11.23 3.06 -6.69
N LEU A 117 11.19 2.52 -5.49
CA LEU A 117 10.31 2.99 -4.42
C LEU A 117 10.75 4.34 -3.83
N GLY A 118 12.01 4.75 -4.05
CA GLY A 118 12.55 6.01 -3.53
C GLY A 118 12.76 6.00 -2.01
N ILE A 119 13.00 4.83 -1.43
CA ILE A 119 13.23 4.62 0.00
C ILE A 119 14.69 4.24 0.28
N LYS A 120 15.11 4.38 1.54
CA LYS A 120 16.49 4.13 1.94
C LYS A 120 16.81 2.64 1.94
N GLU A 121 15.92 1.83 2.49
CA GLU A 121 16.13 0.39 2.63
C GLU A 121 14.79 -0.37 2.67
N ILE A 122 14.82 -1.63 2.17
CA ILE A 122 13.76 -2.62 2.42
C ILE A 122 14.30 -3.54 3.51
N ASP A 123 13.77 -3.41 4.73
CA ASP A 123 14.16 -4.29 5.82
C ASP A 123 13.66 -5.71 5.56
N SER A 124 14.49 -6.69 5.97
CA SER A 124 14.14 -8.10 5.86
C SER A 124 13.32 -8.60 7.05
N SER A 125 13.23 -7.84 8.14
CA SER A 125 12.60 -8.25 9.41
C SER A 125 11.24 -7.61 9.65
N ASP A 126 11.04 -6.37 9.20
CA ASP A 126 9.86 -5.59 9.53
C ASP A 126 9.09 -5.14 8.29
N LEU A 127 7.94 -4.52 8.56
CA LEU A 127 7.13 -3.86 7.55
C LEU A 127 7.62 -2.42 7.38
N VAL A 128 7.95 -2.04 6.15
CA VAL A 128 8.23 -0.64 5.80
C VAL A 128 6.96 0.03 5.34
N VAL A 129 6.65 1.19 5.92
CA VAL A 129 5.51 2.03 5.52
C VAL A 129 6.04 3.24 4.77
N VAL A 130 5.47 3.51 3.61
CA VAL A 130 5.85 4.64 2.76
C VAL A 130 4.61 5.43 2.39
N CYS A 131 4.63 6.72 2.70
CA CYS A 131 3.60 7.67 2.31
C CYS A 131 4.11 8.53 1.17
N TYR A 132 3.38 8.54 0.07
CA TYR A 132 3.64 9.42 -1.06
C TYR A 132 2.64 10.57 -1.08
N LYS A 133 3.14 11.77 -1.32
CA LYS A 133 2.35 12.96 -1.58
C LYS A 133 2.76 13.54 -2.92
N GLU A 134 1.79 13.68 -3.83
CA GLU A 134 2.03 14.19 -5.19
C GLU A 134 3.19 13.48 -5.90
N GLY A 135 3.26 12.15 -5.74
CA GLY A 135 4.30 11.28 -6.33
C GLY A 135 5.66 11.31 -5.63
N SER A 136 5.87 12.13 -4.62
CA SER A 136 7.12 12.19 -3.85
C SER A 136 7.00 11.46 -2.52
N VAL A 137 8.08 10.82 -2.06
CA VAL A 137 8.11 10.25 -0.71
C VAL A 137 8.01 11.40 0.29
N PHE A 138 6.94 11.40 1.06
CA PHE A 138 6.69 12.36 2.13
C PHE A 138 7.18 11.83 3.46
N PHE A 139 7.03 10.53 3.69
CA PHE A 139 7.42 9.85 4.90
C PHE A 139 7.71 8.39 4.61
N ASP A 140 8.75 7.82 5.20
CA ASP A 140 8.98 6.38 5.20
C ASP A 140 9.61 5.90 6.51
N THR A 141 9.34 4.65 6.90
CA THR A 141 9.91 4.03 8.10
C THR A 141 11.23 3.32 7.84
N SER A 142 11.72 3.30 6.60
CA SER A 142 13.03 2.71 6.26
C SER A 142 14.20 3.60 6.68
N SER A 143 13.93 4.84 7.05
CA SER A 143 14.94 5.82 7.46
C SER A 143 14.66 6.32 8.87
N SER A 144 15.59 6.04 9.79
CA SER A 144 15.57 6.60 11.14
C SER A 144 15.89 8.11 11.18
N ASP A 145 16.35 8.67 10.05
CA ASP A 145 16.70 10.08 9.93
C ASP A 145 15.48 10.95 9.61
N SER A 146 14.28 10.34 9.43
CA SER A 146 13.08 11.14 9.20
C SER A 146 12.61 11.78 10.51
N ASP A 147 12.34 13.09 10.50
CA ASP A 147 11.82 13.85 11.65
C ASP A 147 10.52 13.26 12.23
N HIS A 148 9.91 12.35 11.51
CA HIS A 148 8.66 11.70 11.89
C HIS A 148 8.85 10.33 12.55
N TYR A 149 9.98 9.67 12.35
CA TYR A 149 10.23 8.30 12.83
C TYR A 149 10.17 8.20 14.36
N GLU A 150 10.83 9.13 15.06
CA GLU A 150 10.89 9.12 16.53
C GLU A 150 9.52 9.21 17.20
N ARG A 151 8.54 9.85 16.55
CA ARG A 151 7.17 10.01 17.08
C ARG A 151 6.45 8.70 17.27
N PHE A 152 6.84 7.68 16.52
CA PHE A 152 6.19 6.37 16.52
C PHE A 152 6.95 5.32 17.31
N MET A 153 8.09 5.70 17.92
CA MET A 153 8.87 4.80 18.75
C MET A 153 8.31 4.74 20.17
N ILE A 154 7.92 3.56 20.60
CA ILE A 154 7.49 3.28 21.97
C ILE A 154 8.42 2.24 22.56
N ASN A 155 9.13 2.60 23.65
CA ASN A 155 10.11 1.72 24.30
C ASN A 155 11.20 1.17 23.35
N GLY A 156 11.61 1.97 22.37
CA GLY A 156 12.64 1.57 21.39
C GLY A 156 12.14 0.68 20.26
N SER A 157 10.83 0.48 20.14
CA SER A 157 10.19 -0.27 19.04
C SER A 157 9.17 0.58 18.31
N LEU A 158 9.04 0.36 16.99
CA LEU A 158 8.06 1.05 16.18
C LEU A 158 6.63 0.63 16.58
N SER A 159 5.78 1.61 16.91
CA SER A 159 4.37 1.38 17.19
C SER A 159 3.54 1.48 15.92
N TYR A 160 3.16 0.34 15.36
CA TYR A 160 2.32 0.30 14.17
C TYR A 160 0.92 0.89 14.38
N ASN A 161 0.37 0.80 15.60
CA ASN A 161 -0.90 1.45 15.92
C ASN A 161 -0.79 2.99 15.85
N ALA A 162 0.25 3.57 16.44
CA ALA A 162 0.46 5.01 16.38
C ALA A 162 0.74 5.49 14.95
N LEU A 163 1.54 4.72 14.21
CA LEU A 163 1.83 4.99 12.81
C LEU A 163 0.57 4.90 11.95
N ALA A 164 -0.24 3.85 12.11
CA ALA A 164 -1.48 3.67 11.36
C ALA A 164 -2.47 4.81 11.65
N THR A 165 -2.63 5.21 12.92
CA THR A 165 -3.46 6.36 13.30
C THR A 165 -3.03 7.62 12.55
N TYR A 166 -1.73 7.93 12.57
CA TYR A 166 -1.19 9.10 11.89
C TYR A 166 -1.44 9.04 10.36
N VAL A 167 -1.14 7.91 9.76
CA VAL A 167 -1.30 7.70 8.31
C VAL A 167 -2.76 7.85 7.91
N PHE A 168 -3.67 7.21 8.62
CA PHE A 168 -5.09 7.24 8.28
C PHE A 168 -5.72 8.60 8.53
N ASP A 169 -5.37 9.28 9.61
CA ASP A 169 -5.82 10.64 9.86
C ASP A 169 -5.32 11.61 8.78
N TYR A 170 -4.07 11.49 8.38
CA TYR A 170 -3.49 12.29 7.31
C TYR A 170 -4.26 12.12 6.00
N TYR A 171 -4.55 10.88 5.59
CA TYR A 171 -5.25 10.61 4.34
C TYR A 171 -6.77 10.85 4.41
N LYS A 172 -7.39 10.90 5.60
CA LYS A 172 -8.78 11.36 5.76
C LYS A 172 -8.93 12.86 5.50
N VAL A 173 -7.93 13.65 5.85
CA VAL A 173 -7.96 15.12 5.68
C VAL A 173 -7.69 15.53 4.22
N GLU A 174 -6.99 14.69 3.45
CA GLU A 174 -6.59 14.97 2.06
C GLU A 174 -7.65 14.51 1.02
N LYS A 175 -8.76 13.85 1.44
CA LYS A 175 -9.91 13.50 0.59
C LYS A 175 -10.97 14.60 0.64
#